data_705240402b75c2947d9e2b93a35952e8
#
_entry.id   705240402b75c2947d9e2b93a35952e8
#
_cell.length_a   1.000
_cell.length_b   1.000
_cell.length_c   1.000
_cell.angle_alpha   90.00
_cell.angle_beta   90.00
_cell.angle_gamma   90.00
#
_symmetry.space_group_name_H-M   'P 1'
#
loop_
_entity.id
_entity.type
_entity.pdbx_description
1 polymer ?
#
loop_
_entity_poly.entity_id
_entity_poly.type
_entity_poly.pdbx_seq_one_letter_code
_entity_poly.pdbx_strand_id
1 'polypeptide(L)'
;MYGIQPRLRTSAARSVCHRSHPQGIRLRLHAFRYGAYGKEQFYAGHNEELVGKAIEPFRKEVVLATKFHIGELPQPDETSLYREMRRHLEDSMSRLRTDYIDLYYLHRINETVRHEDVATVMGRLVKEGLIRGWGLSQVSANQIRTAHEITPLSAVQNIYSMVERDCETEIFPVCLEKGIGVVPFSPIASGFLSGKVTAQEQFGFDDVRKFVPQLSKENIEANRPILDLLHRFAVEKNATNAQISLAWMLHKYPNVVPIPGSKNQERILENLGAWNVTLSGDEFRQLQSALDECKVHGHRGCVETEQTSFGKQWSEETAK
;
A
#
# COMPACT_ATOMS: atom_id res chain seq x y z
N MET A 1 -5.17 10.13 -7.64
CA MET A 1 -5.90 9.61 -8.81
C MET A 1 -4.91 8.94 -9.71
N TYR A 2 -4.97 7.61 -9.81
CA TYR A 2 -3.99 6.86 -10.59
C TYR A 2 -4.77 5.90 -11.50
N GLY A 3 -5.21 6.44 -12.65
CA GLY A 3 -5.83 5.65 -13.70
C GLY A 3 -4.75 5.10 -14.62
N ILE A 4 -4.82 3.81 -14.91
CA ILE A 4 -4.10 3.23 -16.03
C ILE A 4 -4.82 3.71 -17.29
N GLN A 5 -4.14 4.48 -18.12
CA GLN A 5 -4.68 4.84 -19.42
C GLN A 5 -4.80 3.59 -20.32
N PRO A 6 -5.81 3.51 -21.21
CA PRO A 6 -6.06 2.32 -22.06
C PRO A 6 -4.91 1.91 -22.97
N ARG A 7 -3.84 2.70 -23.07
CA ARG A 7 -2.68 2.46 -23.96
C ARG A 7 -1.63 1.48 -23.43
N LEU A 8 -1.79 0.88 -22.23
CA LEU A 8 -0.87 -0.14 -21.71
C LEU A 8 -1.01 -1.52 -22.41
N ARG A 9 -1.39 -1.53 -23.70
CA ARG A 9 -1.39 -2.74 -24.53
C ARG A 9 -0.02 -3.07 -25.15
N THR A 10 1.09 -2.53 -24.67
CA THR A 10 2.40 -2.83 -25.23
C THR A 10 2.95 -4.15 -24.69
N SER A 11 3.70 -4.86 -25.54
CA SER A 11 4.38 -6.11 -25.20
C SER A 11 5.27 -6.02 -23.96
N ALA A 12 5.82 -4.84 -23.67
CA ALA A 12 6.62 -4.57 -22.49
C ALA A 12 5.82 -4.69 -21.18
N ALA A 13 4.59 -4.19 -21.14
CA ALA A 13 3.73 -4.33 -19.97
C ALA A 13 3.33 -5.79 -19.73
N ARG A 14 3.15 -6.58 -20.79
CA ARG A 14 2.91 -8.03 -20.68
C ARG A 14 4.12 -8.78 -20.13
N SER A 15 5.34 -8.49 -20.59
CA SER A 15 6.55 -9.19 -20.16
C SER A 15 6.92 -8.93 -18.71
N VAL A 16 6.68 -7.71 -18.19
CA VAL A 16 6.89 -7.37 -16.77
C VAL A 16 5.89 -8.07 -15.87
N CYS A 17 4.67 -8.32 -16.35
CA CYS A 17 3.65 -9.06 -15.61
C CYS A 17 3.91 -10.57 -15.50
N HIS A 18 4.81 -11.15 -16.27
CA HIS A 18 5.06 -12.60 -16.31
C HIS A 18 6.25 -13.09 -15.48
N ARG A 19 7.05 -12.22 -14.88
CA ARG A 19 8.18 -12.65 -14.03
C ARG A 19 7.68 -13.12 -12.66
N SER A 20 7.90 -14.38 -12.37
CA SER A 20 7.62 -14.97 -11.05
C SER A 20 8.74 -14.66 -10.06
N HIS A 21 8.36 -14.36 -8.82
CA HIS A 21 9.29 -14.34 -7.68
C HIS A 21 9.93 -15.73 -7.52
N PRO A 22 11.20 -15.85 -7.03
CA PRO A 22 11.83 -17.13 -6.72
C PRO A 22 11.01 -18.03 -5.78
N GLN A 23 10.10 -17.45 -5.00
CA GLN A 23 9.15 -18.15 -4.11
C GLN A 23 7.76 -18.39 -4.73
N GLY A 24 7.60 -18.25 -6.05
CA GLY A 24 6.32 -18.51 -6.74
C GLY A 24 5.29 -17.39 -6.66
N ILE A 25 5.60 -16.26 -6.03
CA ILE A 25 4.69 -15.10 -5.93
C ILE A 25 4.73 -14.33 -7.25
N ARG A 26 3.62 -14.32 -7.96
CA ARG A 26 3.45 -13.48 -9.15
C ARG A 26 3.05 -12.09 -8.72
N LEU A 27 4.00 -11.14 -8.73
CA LEU A 27 3.75 -9.73 -8.45
C LEU A 27 3.00 -9.10 -9.62
N ARG A 28 1.81 -8.55 -9.35
CA ARG A 28 1.01 -7.86 -10.37
C ARG A 28 0.34 -6.63 -9.83
N LEU A 29 0.23 -5.63 -10.70
CA LEU A 29 -0.23 -4.28 -10.44
C LEU A 29 -1.50 -4.22 -9.58
N HIS A 30 -1.41 -3.46 -8.50
CA HIS A 30 -2.56 -3.05 -7.72
C HIS A 30 -2.78 -1.56 -7.92
N ALA A 31 -3.96 -1.18 -8.36
CA ALA A 31 -4.33 0.22 -8.50
C ALA A 31 -5.45 0.55 -7.52
N PHE A 32 -5.14 1.36 -6.52
CA PHE A 32 -6.14 1.82 -5.57
C PHE A 32 -6.14 3.31 -5.42
N ARG A 33 -7.31 3.90 -5.41
CA ARG A 33 -7.52 5.15 -4.74
C ARG A 33 -8.90 5.23 -4.11
N TYR A 34 -8.87 5.64 -2.86
CA TYR A 34 -9.96 6.28 -2.17
C TYR A 34 -9.89 7.80 -2.44
N GLY A 35 -11.01 8.43 -2.66
CA GLY A 35 -11.02 9.88 -2.69
C GLY A 35 -12.21 10.44 -3.44
N ALA A 36 -13.28 10.67 -2.74
CA ALA A 36 -14.23 11.70 -3.06
C ALA A 36 -13.64 13.05 -2.66
N TYR A 37 -12.76 13.63 -3.48
CA TYR A 37 -12.41 15.04 -3.37
C TYR A 37 -12.40 15.67 -4.75
N GLY A 38 -13.45 16.42 -5.01
CA GLY A 38 -13.54 17.59 -5.85
C GLY A 38 -13.13 17.45 -7.31
N LYS A 39 -13.99 16.90 -8.13
CA LYS A 39 -14.39 17.29 -9.49
C LYS A 39 -15.33 16.22 -10.02
N GLU A 40 -16.35 16.60 -10.76
CA GLU A 40 -17.37 15.76 -11.38
C GLU A 40 -16.85 14.55 -12.20
N GLN A 41 -15.55 14.49 -12.48
CA GLN A 41 -14.91 13.43 -13.27
C GLN A 41 -14.47 12.22 -12.43
N PHE A 42 -14.56 12.25 -11.08
CA PHE A 42 -14.02 11.20 -10.23
C PHE A 42 -15.00 10.88 -9.09
N TYR A 43 -15.88 9.95 -9.35
CA TYR A 43 -16.81 9.39 -8.38
C TYR A 43 -16.23 8.16 -7.69
N ALA A 44 -16.85 7.75 -6.59
CA ALA A 44 -16.51 6.51 -5.90
C ALA A 44 -16.69 5.30 -6.84
N GLY A 45 -15.63 4.47 -6.95
CA GLY A 45 -15.64 3.32 -7.86
C GLY A 45 -15.03 3.59 -9.24
N HIS A 46 -14.81 4.84 -9.66
CA HIS A 46 -14.21 5.16 -10.97
C HIS A 46 -12.88 4.43 -11.23
N ASN A 47 -12.03 4.30 -10.21
CA ASN A 47 -10.77 3.57 -10.34
C ASN A 47 -10.99 2.08 -10.60
N GLU A 48 -11.98 1.45 -9.94
CA GLU A 48 -12.32 0.04 -10.17
C GLU A 48 -12.84 -0.18 -11.59
N GLU A 49 -13.64 0.73 -12.15
CA GLU A 49 -14.08 0.64 -13.54
C GLU A 49 -12.91 0.70 -14.54
N LEU A 50 -11.94 1.61 -14.31
CA LEU A 50 -10.74 1.69 -15.14
C LEU A 50 -9.90 0.42 -15.05
N VAL A 51 -9.70 -0.10 -13.84
CA VAL A 51 -8.97 -1.34 -13.61
C VAL A 51 -9.71 -2.51 -14.25
N GLY A 52 -11.01 -2.64 -14.03
CA GLY A 52 -11.84 -3.69 -14.62
C GLY A 52 -11.71 -3.75 -16.14
N LYS A 53 -11.88 -2.60 -16.82
CA LYS A 53 -11.67 -2.50 -18.27
C LYS A 53 -10.26 -2.90 -18.72
N ALA A 54 -9.24 -2.53 -17.93
CA ALA A 54 -7.85 -2.77 -18.28
C ALA A 54 -7.46 -4.24 -18.15
N ILE A 55 -7.94 -4.95 -17.11
CA ILE A 55 -7.56 -6.33 -16.82
C ILE A 55 -8.47 -7.38 -17.42
N GLU A 56 -9.65 -7.01 -17.90
CA GLU A 56 -10.67 -7.92 -18.45
C GLU A 56 -10.07 -9.00 -19.40
N PRO A 57 -9.17 -8.66 -20.35
CA PRO A 57 -8.61 -9.66 -21.28
C PRO A 57 -7.67 -10.68 -20.62
N PHE A 58 -7.19 -10.40 -19.39
CA PHE A 58 -6.22 -11.24 -18.67
C PHE A 58 -6.52 -11.33 -17.17
N ARG A 59 -7.81 -11.20 -16.79
CA ARG A 59 -8.27 -11.23 -15.39
C ARG A 59 -7.74 -12.44 -14.60
N LYS A 60 -7.71 -13.61 -15.21
CA LYS A 60 -7.24 -14.86 -14.57
C LYS A 60 -5.73 -14.91 -14.36
N GLU A 61 -5.01 -14.03 -15.01
CA GLU A 61 -3.56 -13.96 -14.93
C GLU A 61 -3.07 -12.98 -13.84
N VAL A 62 -3.95 -12.22 -13.20
CA VAL A 62 -3.62 -11.20 -12.19
C VAL A 62 -4.20 -11.54 -10.82
N VAL A 63 -3.50 -11.15 -9.78
CA VAL A 63 -4.06 -11.07 -8.43
C VAL A 63 -4.70 -9.70 -8.28
N LEU A 64 -6.02 -9.68 -8.21
CA LEU A 64 -6.81 -8.46 -8.09
C LEU A 64 -7.17 -8.23 -6.63
N ALA A 65 -6.79 -7.07 -6.13
CA ALA A 65 -7.17 -6.65 -4.78
C ALA A 65 -8.01 -5.37 -4.83
N THR A 66 -9.01 -5.29 -3.97
CA THR A 66 -9.76 -4.05 -3.71
C THR A 66 -10.09 -3.91 -2.22
N LYS A 67 -10.64 -2.76 -1.85
CA LYS A 67 -10.95 -2.41 -0.48
C LYS A 67 -12.38 -1.92 -0.36
N PHE A 68 -12.97 -2.16 0.78
CA PHE A 68 -14.24 -1.54 1.17
C PHE A 68 -14.07 -0.74 2.46
N HIS A 69 -15.00 0.14 2.66
CA HIS A 69 -15.15 0.92 3.88
C HIS A 69 -16.51 0.62 4.45
N ILE A 70 -16.59 0.24 5.72
CA ILE A 70 -17.86 0.14 6.42
C ILE A 70 -18.16 1.54 6.94
N GLY A 71 -19.31 2.08 6.54
CA GLY A 71 -19.86 3.30 7.12
C GLY A 71 -20.29 3.10 8.58
N GLU A 72 -20.87 4.12 9.16
CA GLU A 72 -21.50 4.02 10.48
C GLU A 72 -22.70 3.09 10.39
N LEU A 73 -22.56 1.89 10.93
CA LEU A 73 -23.66 0.96 11.15
C LEU A 73 -23.97 0.96 12.64
N PRO A 74 -25.15 1.39 13.07
CA PRO A 74 -25.50 1.35 14.49
C PRO A 74 -25.63 -0.10 14.95
N GLN A 75 -24.66 -0.59 15.71
CA GLN A 75 -24.59 -1.92 16.32
C GLN A 75 -25.07 -3.06 15.38
N PRO A 76 -24.32 -3.33 14.28
CA PRO A 76 -24.75 -4.33 13.32
C PRO A 76 -24.69 -5.74 13.97
N ASP A 77 -25.75 -6.51 13.78
CA ASP A 77 -25.67 -7.96 13.95
C ASP A 77 -24.92 -8.60 12.75
N GLU A 78 -24.53 -9.85 12.88
CA GLU A 78 -23.79 -10.57 11.84
C GLU A 78 -24.55 -10.56 10.49
N THR A 79 -25.88 -10.64 10.50
CA THR A 79 -26.69 -10.70 9.29
C THR A 79 -26.68 -9.37 8.55
N SER A 80 -26.84 -8.26 9.24
CA SER A 80 -26.80 -6.93 8.66
C SER A 80 -25.40 -6.56 8.17
N LEU A 81 -24.36 -6.91 8.94
CA LEU A 81 -22.98 -6.73 8.56
C LEU A 81 -22.64 -7.52 7.30
N TYR A 82 -23.01 -8.81 7.26
CA TYR A 82 -22.82 -9.64 6.06
C TYR A 82 -23.51 -9.05 4.84
N ARG A 83 -24.77 -8.62 4.97
CA ARG A 83 -25.52 -8.03 3.86
C ARG A 83 -24.84 -6.79 3.30
N GLU A 84 -24.36 -5.91 4.18
CA GLU A 84 -23.67 -4.69 3.79
C GLU A 84 -22.31 -4.98 3.12
N MET A 85 -21.50 -5.84 3.73
CA MET A 85 -20.21 -6.22 3.17
C MET A 85 -20.35 -6.94 1.82
N ARG A 86 -21.38 -7.80 1.68
CA ARG A 86 -21.67 -8.48 0.43
C ARG A 86 -22.10 -7.50 -0.66
N ARG A 87 -22.95 -6.52 -0.34
CA ARG A 87 -23.36 -5.47 -1.27
C ARG A 87 -22.16 -4.69 -1.79
N HIS A 88 -21.26 -4.25 -0.90
CA HIS A 88 -20.01 -3.59 -1.29
C HIS A 88 -19.14 -4.44 -2.21
N LEU A 89 -19.04 -5.73 -1.93
CA LEU A 89 -18.27 -6.67 -2.73
C LEU A 89 -18.89 -6.85 -4.12
N GLU A 90 -20.20 -7.04 -4.22
CA GLU A 90 -20.91 -7.17 -5.49
C GLU A 90 -20.80 -5.91 -6.36
N ASP A 91 -20.92 -4.74 -5.75
CA ASP A 91 -20.70 -3.45 -6.41
C ASP A 91 -19.27 -3.34 -6.96
N SER A 92 -18.26 -3.74 -6.18
CA SER A 92 -16.86 -3.76 -6.62
C SER A 92 -16.63 -4.76 -7.74
N MET A 93 -17.18 -5.99 -7.64
CA MET A 93 -17.09 -7.01 -8.69
C MET A 93 -17.72 -6.55 -9.99
N SER A 94 -18.86 -5.88 -9.92
CA SER A 94 -19.55 -5.29 -11.09
C SER A 94 -18.65 -4.26 -11.79
N ARG A 95 -18.09 -3.29 -11.04
CA ARG A 95 -17.18 -2.28 -11.59
C ARG A 95 -15.88 -2.89 -12.13
N LEU A 96 -15.35 -3.89 -11.46
CA LEU A 96 -14.11 -4.61 -11.84
C LEU A 96 -14.33 -5.67 -12.92
N ARG A 97 -15.60 -5.93 -13.35
CA ARG A 97 -15.97 -6.90 -14.38
C ARG A 97 -15.47 -8.31 -14.08
N THR A 98 -15.69 -8.78 -12.88
CA THR A 98 -15.21 -10.07 -12.39
C THR A 98 -16.23 -10.68 -11.45
N ASP A 99 -16.21 -12.00 -11.32
CA ASP A 99 -17.09 -12.79 -10.46
C ASP A 99 -16.44 -13.18 -9.12
N TYR A 100 -15.16 -12.77 -8.91
CA TYR A 100 -14.43 -12.97 -7.66
C TYR A 100 -13.35 -11.91 -7.48
N ILE A 101 -12.94 -11.70 -6.21
CA ILE A 101 -11.79 -10.87 -5.83
C ILE A 101 -10.70 -11.77 -5.23
N ASP A 102 -9.46 -11.61 -5.66
CA ASP A 102 -8.36 -12.40 -5.10
C ASP A 102 -8.02 -11.99 -3.67
N LEU A 103 -8.05 -10.67 -3.38
CA LEU A 103 -7.71 -10.15 -2.06
C LEU A 103 -8.59 -8.95 -1.70
N TYR A 104 -9.45 -9.11 -0.70
CA TYR A 104 -10.42 -8.10 -0.28
C TYR A 104 -10.04 -7.52 1.07
N TYR A 105 -9.86 -6.18 1.15
CA TYR A 105 -9.40 -5.52 2.36
C TYR A 105 -10.50 -4.73 3.06
N LEU A 106 -10.56 -4.82 4.39
CA LEU A 106 -11.12 -3.75 5.19
C LEU A 106 -10.13 -2.56 5.15
N HIS A 107 -10.58 -1.41 4.61
CA HIS A 107 -9.69 -0.28 4.35
C HIS A 107 -9.24 0.43 5.64
N ARG A 108 -10.16 0.58 6.60
CA ARG A 108 -9.89 1.11 7.95
C ARG A 108 -10.80 0.41 8.95
N ILE A 109 -10.29 0.17 10.13
CA ILE A 109 -11.11 -0.19 11.28
C ILE A 109 -11.88 1.05 11.69
N ASN A 110 -13.12 0.88 12.09
CA ASN A 110 -13.93 1.93 12.69
C ASN A 110 -14.35 1.53 14.11
N GLU A 111 -14.82 2.51 14.87
CA GLU A 111 -15.20 2.30 16.27
C GLU A 111 -16.56 1.62 16.42
N THR A 112 -17.39 1.64 15.39
CA THR A 112 -18.78 1.15 15.46
C THR A 112 -18.91 -0.31 15.05
N VAL A 113 -17.93 -0.86 14.32
CA VAL A 113 -17.94 -2.24 13.84
C VAL A 113 -16.64 -2.93 14.23
N ARG A 114 -16.76 -3.94 15.07
CA ARG A 114 -15.60 -4.71 15.54
C ARG A 114 -14.94 -5.44 14.38
N HIS A 115 -13.62 -5.37 14.32
CA HIS A 115 -12.87 -6.05 13.27
C HIS A 115 -12.94 -7.59 13.38
N GLU A 116 -13.26 -8.12 14.57
CA GLU A 116 -13.54 -9.54 14.80
C GLU A 116 -14.83 -9.99 14.08
N ASP A 117 -15.86 -9.15 14.11
CA ASP A 117 -17.13 -9.44 13.43
C ASP A 117 -16.93 -9.39 11.91
N VAL A 118 -16.11 -8.43 11.45
CA VAL A 118 -15.66 -8.37 10.04
C VAL A 118 -14.89 -9.64 9.67
N ALA A 119 -13.99 -10.13 10.51
CA ALA A 119 -13.23 -11.35 10.26
C ALA A 119 -14.15 -12.59 10.10
N THR A 120 -15.23 -12.67 10.90
CA THR A 120 -16.23 -13.74 10.80
C THR A 120 -16.93 -13.68 9.43
N VAL A 121 -17.38 -12.50 9.01
CA VAL A 121 -18.04 -12.31 7.72
C VAL A 121 -17.09 -12.58 6.56
N MET A 122 -15.82 -12.16 6.64
CA MET A 122 -14.80 -12.47 5.62
C MET A 122 -14.60 -13.96 5.44
N GLY A 123 -14.59 -14.72 6.55
CA GLY A 123 -14.51 -16.19 6.51
C GLY A 123 -15.69 -16.82 5.75
N ARG A 124 -16.88 -16.24 5.88
CA ARG A 124 -18.06 -16.66 5.11
C ARG A 124 -17.91 -16.33 3.61
N LEU A 125 -17.47 -15.12 3.25
CA LEU A 125 -17.24 -14.74 1.85
C LEU A 125 -16.17 -15.59 1.16
N VAL A 126 -15.13 -16.01 1.90
CA VAL A 126 -14.12 -16.98 1.43
C VAL A 126 -14.76 -18.35 1.15
N LYS A 127 -15.58 -18.85 2.08
CA LYS A 127 -16.29 -20.14 1.91
C LYS A 127 -17.27 -20.14 0.74
N GLU A 128 -17.88 -19.01 0.46
CA GLU A 128 -18.78 -18.80 -0.69
C GLU A 128 -18.00 -18.66 -2.02
N GLY A 129 -16.67 -18.53 -1.99
CA GLY A 129 -15.81 -18.41 -3.16
C GLY A 129 -15.83 -17.02 -3.82
N LEU A 130 -16.46 -16.04 -3.19
CA LEU A 130 -16.54 -14.66 -3.69
C LEU A 130 -15.22 -13.91 -3.53
N ILE A 131 -14.44 -14.26 -2.53
CA ILE A 131 -13.09 -13.77 -2.33
C ILE A 131 -12.14 -14.97 -2.10
N ARG A 132 -10.89 -14.89 -2.55
CA ARG A 132 -9.89 -15.93 -2.33
C ARG A 132 -9.09 -15.75 -1.05
N GLY A 133 -8.99 -14.51 -0.58
CA GLY A 133 -8.34 -14.13 0.65
C GLY A 133 -8.76 -12.74 1.07
N TRP A 134 -8.40 -12.38 2.27
CA TRP A 134 -8.75 -11.08 2.81
C TRP A 134 -7.61 -10.45 3.60
N GLY A 135 -7.74 -9.16 3.89
CA GLY A 135 -6.73 -8.41 4.61
C GLY A 135 -7.28 -7.21 5.37
N LEU A 136 -6.42 -6.68 6.21
CA LEU A 136 -6.63 -5.45 6.97
C LEU A 136 -5.67 -4.36 6.47
N SER A 137 -6.05 -3.10 6.66
CA SER A 137 -5.21 -1.97 6.29
C SER A 137 -5.08 -0.99 7.44
N GLN A 138 -3.84 -0.59 7.75
CA GLN A 138 -3.44 0.35 8.78
C GLN A 138 -3.92 -0.12 10.16
N VAL A 139 -3.34 -1.22 10.62
CA VAL A 139 -3.73 -1.96 11.83
C VAL A 139 -2.55 -2.24 12.73
N SER A 140 -2.81 -2.42 14.02
CA SER A 140 -1.84 -2.82 15.03
C SER A 140 -1.58 -4.33 15.02
N ALA A 141 -0.49 -4.77 15.66
CA ALA A 141 -0.17 -6.18 15.84
C ALA A 141 -1.27 -6.95 16.59
N ASN A 142 -1.91 -6.34 17.59
CA ASN A 142 -3.00 -6.98 18.32
C ASN A 142 -4.23 -7.21 17.44
N GLN A 143 -4.62 -6.21 16.63
CA GLN A 143 -5.74 -6.35 15.68
C GLN A 143 -5.46 -7.42 14.62
N ILE A 144 -4.21 -7.56 14.18
CA ILE A 144 -3.80 -8.65 13.28
C ILE A 144 -3.99 -10.01 13.95
N ARG A 145 -3.52 -10.19 15.20
CA ARG A 145 -3.63 -11.46 15.93
C ARG A 145 -5.09 -11.86 16.12
N THR A 146 -5.92 -10.97 16.67
CA THR A 146 -7.34 -11.27 16.94
C THR A 146 -8.13 -11.58 15.68
N ALA A 147 -7.94 -10.82 14.62
CA ALA A 147 -8.62 -11.08 13.36
C ALA A 147 -8.15 -12.40 12.69
N HIS A 148 -6.84 -12.67 12.73
CA HIS A 148 -6.25 -13.88 12.14
C HIS A 148 -6.70 -15.18 12.84
N GLU A 149 -6.92 -15.13 14.17
CA GLU A 149 -7.42 -16.28 14.94
C GLU A 149 -8.85 -16.67 14.54
N ILE A 150 -9.68 -15.70 14.13
CA ILE A 150 -11.06 -15.96 13.68
C ILE A 150 -11.07 -16.43 12.24
N THR A 151 -10.42 -15.70 11.34
CA THR A 151 -10.29 -16.04 9.93
C THR A 151 -8.88 -15.70 9.47
N PRO A 152 -8.08 -16.66 9.00
CA PRO A 152 -6.70 -16.43 8.60
C PRO A 152 -6.58 -15.26 7.61
N LEU A 153 -5.79 -14.24 7.97
CA LEU A 153 -5.44 -13.12 7.11
C LEU A 153 -4.46 -13.56 6.03
N SER A 154 -4.70 -13.16 4.80
CA SER A 154 -3.77 -13.36 3.68
C SER A 154 -2.74 -12.25 3.60
N ALA A 155 -3.12 -11.02 3.94
CA ALA A 155 -2.21 -9.88 3.88
C ALA A 155 -2.63 -8.74 4.81
N VAL A 156 -1.65 -7.90 5.13
CA VAL A 156 -1.82 -6.63 5.85
C VAL A 156 -1.26 -5.51 4.98
N GLN A 157 -2.02 -4.42 4.86
CA GLN A 157 -1.60 -3.25 4.10
C GLN A 157 -1.40 -2.05 5.00
N ASN A 158 -0.18 -1.84 5.46
CA ASN A 158 0.21 -0.74 6.33
C ASN A 158 1.17 0.21 5.62
N ILE A 159 1.31 1.43 6.16
CA ILE A 159 2.34 2.34 5.70
C ILE A 159 3.72 1.76 6.01
N TYR A 160 4.59 1.79 5.01
CA TYR A 160 5.98 1.41 5.21
C TYR A 160 6.87 1.95 4.10
N SER A 161 7.98 2.55 4.50
CA SER A 161 9.04 3.04 3.62
C SER A 161 10.34 3.19 4.42
N MET A 162 11.43 3.62 3.79
CA MET A 162 12.67 3.92 4.48
C MET A 162 12.54 5.01 5.56
N VAL A 163 11.51 5.86 5.46
CA VAL A 163 11.24 6.97 6.39
C VAL A 163 9.96 6.79 7.21
N GLU A 164 9.35 5.61 7.16
CA GLU A 164 8.19 5.19 7.95
C GLU A 164 8.38 3.72 8.33
N ARG A 165 9.02 3.46 9.47
CA ARG A 165 9.50 2.12 9.82
C ARG A 165 8.88 1.50 11.07
N ASP A 166 7.87 2.13 11.63
CA ASP A 166 7.20 1.68 12.87
C ASP A 166 6.68 0.23 12.79
N CYS A 167 6.30 -0.21 11.58
CA CYS A 167 5.85 -1.58 11.35
C CYS A 167 6.91 -2.65 11.66
N GLU A 168 8.20 -2.30 11.68
CA GLU A 168 9.30 -3.26 11.85
C GLU A 168 9.33 -3.89 13.24
N THR A 169 8.88 -3.17 14.27
CA THR A 169 9.00 -3.60 15.66
C THR A 169 7.92 -4.60 16.09
N GLU A 170 6.71 -4.43 15.64
CA GLU A 170 5.56 -5.23 16.11
C GLU A 170 4.81 -5.94 14.98
N ILE A 171 4.57 -5.24 13.86
CA ILE A 171 3.67 -5.74 12.80
C ILE A 171 4.38 -6.79 11.94
N PHE A 172 5.58 -6.51 11.46
CA PHE A 172 6.31 -7.44 10.61
C PHE A 172 6.65 -8.76 11.30
N PRO A 173 7.11 -8.77 12.58
CA PRO A 173 7.30 -10.04 13.30
C PRO A 173 6.03 -10.89 13.36
N VAL A 174 4.88 -10.30 13.64
CA VAL A 174 3.58 -11.02 13.65
C VAL A 174 3.22 -11.54 12.27
N CYS A 175 3.38 -10.71 11.25
CA CYS A 175 3.08 -11.11 9.88
C CYS A 175 3.99 -12.26 9.40
N LEU A 176 5.26 -12.21 9.76
CA LEU A 176 6.22 -13.28 9.42
C LEU A 176 5.91 -14.58 10.17
N GLU A 177 5.63 -14.50 11.50
CA GLU A 177 5.23 -15.63 12.33
C GLU A 177 3.97 -16.34 11.78
N LYS A 178 2.99 -15.57 11.35
CA LYS A 178 1.68 -16.07 10.89
C LYS A 178 1.62 -16.38 9.39
N GLY A 179 2.70 -16.16 8.64
CA GLY A 179 2.71 -16.35 7.19
C GLY A 179 1.84 -15.33 6.43
N ILE A 180 1.64 -14.14 7.00
CA ILE A 180 0.81 -13.07 6.42
C ILE A 180 1.67 -12.20 5.51
N GLY A 181 1.22 -11.94 4.28
CA GLY A 181 1.88 -11.01 3.37
C GLY A 181 1.78 -9.56 3.85
N VAL A 182 2.81 -8.76 3.62
CA VAL A 182 2.80 -7.33 3.91
C VAL A 182 2.79 -6.55 2.61
N VAL A 183 1.81 -5.64 2.46
CA VAL A 183 1.62 -4.83 1.25
C VAL A 183 1.80 -3.35 1.59
N PRO A 184 3.04 -2.83 1.56
CA PRO A 184 3.31 -1.44 1.90
C PRO A 184 2.63 -0.45 0.96
N PHE A 185 1.82 0.46 1.51
CA PHE A 185 1.42 1.66 0.79
C PHE A 185 2.39 2.82 1.06
N SER A 186 2.42 3.80 0.18
CA SER A 186 3.41 4.91 0.19
C SER A 186 4.87 4.46 0.27
N PRO A 187 5.31 3.39 -0.43
CA PRO A 187 6.63 2.79 -0.26
C PRO A 187 7.78 3.70 -0.69
N ILE A 188 7.49 4.77 -1.44
CA ILE A 188 8.45 5.83 -1.82
C ILE A 188 8.09 7.18 -1.17
N ALA A 189 7.42 7.16 0.00
CA ALA A 189 7.08 8.33 0.80
C ALA A 189 6.45 9.48 -0.02
N SER A 190 5.34 9.17 -0.73
CA SER A 190 4.64 10.14 -1.60
C SER A 190 5.50 10.79 -2.70
N GLY A 191 6.60 10.16 -3.06
CA GLY A 191 7.57 10.63 -4.05
C GLY A 191 8.83 11.24 -3.46
N PHE A 192 8.91 11.51 -2.15
CA PHE A 192 10.10 12.06 -1.50
C PHE A 192 11.34 11.22 -1.79
N LEU A 193 11.30 9.91 -1.57
CA LEU A 193 12.44 9.01 -1.78
C LEU A 193 12.88 8.87 -3.24
N SER A 194 12.13 9.43 -4.19
CA SER A 194 12.59 9.52 -5.59
C SER A 194 13.62 10.64 -5.82
N GLY A 195 13.75 11.59 -4.88
CA GLY A 195 14.53 12.81 -5.04
C GLY A 195 13.94 13.81 -6.04
N LYS A 196 12.75 13.53 -6.60
CA LYS A 196 12.07 14.40 -7.59
C LYS A 196 11.11 15.42 -6.95
N VAL A 197 10.82 15.27 -5.66
CA VAL A 197 10.04 16.23 -4.87
C VAL A 197 11.04 17.14 -4.15
N THR A 198 11.00 18.42 -4.46
CA THR A 198 11.94 19.41 -3.92
C THR A 198 11.25 20.37 -2.96
N ALA A 199 12.03 21.08 -2.16
CA ALA A 199 11.54 22.11 -1.23
C ALA A 199 10.81 23.28 -1.92
N GLN A 200 10.96 23.43 -3.24
CA GLN A 200 10.29 24.44 -4.07
C GLN A 200 8.98 23.91 -4.70
N GLU A 201 8.69 22.60 -4.53
CA GLU A 201 7.47 22.00 -5.09
C GLU A 201 6.22 22.64 -4.50
N GLN A 202 5.31 23.06 -5.36
CA GLN A 202 4.00 23.58 -4.96
C GLN A 202 2.93 22.55 -5.31
N PHE A 203 2.33 21.97 -4.29
CA PHE A 203 1.24 21.04 -4.48
C PHE A 203 -0.07 21.78 -4.77
N GLY A 204 -0.77 21.36 -5.82
CA GLY A 204 -2.06 21.94 -6.19
C GLY A 204 -3.11 21.82 -5.08
N PHE A 205 -4.18 22.59 -5.19
CA PHE A 205 -5.25 22.63 -4.19
C PHE A 205 -5.83 21.23 -3.88
N ASP A 206 -5.95 20.37 -4.90
CA ASP A 206 -6.50 19.00 -4.81
C ASP A 206 -5.44 17.96 -4.47
N ASP A 207 -4.19 18.33 -4.22
CA ASP A 207 -3.11 17.39 -3.95
C ASP A 207 -2.94 17.18 -2.45
N VAL A 208 -3.28 15.96 -2.01
CA VAL A 208 -3.19 15.57 -0.59
C VAL A 208 -1.76 15.64 -0.04
N ARG A 209 -0.75 15.69 -0.91
CA ARG A 209 0.66 15.79 -0.51
C ARG A 209 0.97 17.08 0.25
N LYS A 210 0.21 18.15 0.03
CA LYS A 210 0.33 19.41 0.78
C LYS A 210 0.11 19.26 2.29
N PHE A 211 -0.58 18.17 2.70
CA PHE A 211 -0.85 17.89 4.12
C PHE A 211 0.11 16.85 4.71
N VAL A 212 1.11 16.42 3.97
CA VAL A 212 2.08 15.42 4.41
C VAL A 212 3.26 16.13 5.06
N PRO A 213 3.46 16.04 6.39
CA PRO A 213 4.54 16.74 7.11
C PRO A 213 5.94 16.48 6.53
N GLN A 214 6.24 15.25 6.11
CA GLN A 214 7.53 14.93 5.46
C GLN A 214 7.79 15.75 4.19
N LEU A 215 6.75 16.31 3.57
CA LEU A 215 6.85 17.08 2.34
C LEU A 215 6.81 18.60 2.58
N SER A 216 6.88 19.06 3.84
CA SER A 216 7.13 20.47 4.11
C SER A 216 8.53 20.85 3.64
N LYS A 217 8.74 22.12 3.30
CA LYS A 217 10.04 22.62 2.84
C LYS A 217 11.15 22.29 3.83
N GLU A 218 10.90 22.55 5.10
CA GLU A 218 11.85 22.35 6.20
C GLU A 218 12.21 20.87 6.34
N ASN A 219 11.22 19.98 6.27
CA ASN A 219 11.46 18.54 6.42
C ASN A 219 12.11 17.92 5.18
N ILE A 220 11.81 18.41 3.98
CA ILE A 220 12.53 18.00 2.76
C ILE A 220 14.03 18.35 2.87
N GLU A 221 14.35 19.57 3.32
CA GLU A 221 15.73 20.00 3.51
C GLU A 221 16.43 19.21 4.64
N ALA A 222 15.75 19.01 5.77
CA ALA A 222 16.31 18.28 6.89
C ALA A 222 16.53 16.77 6.58
N ASN A 223 15.70 16.17 5.73
CA ASN A 223 15.82 14.78 5.27
C ASN A 223 16.81 14.60 4.08
N ARG A 224 17.50 15.65 3.66
CA ARG A 224 18.46 15.60 2.53
C ARG A 224 19.50 14.49 2.67
N PRO A 225 20.09 14.22 3.85
CA PRO A 225 21.05 13.14 4.02
C PRO A 225 20.54 11.77 3.56
N ILE A 226 19.24 11.49 3.71
CA ILE A 226 18.61 10.25 3.23
C ILE A 226 18.61 10.18 1.71
N LEU A 227 18.30 11.30 1.03
CA LEU A 227 18.33 11.37 -0.44
C LEU A 227 19.75 11.23 -0.98
N ASP A 228 20.74 11.84 -0.32
CA ASP A 228 22.15 11.75 -0.70
C ASP A 228 22.68 10.32 -0.52
N LEU A 229 22.26 9.63 0.56
CA LEU A 229 22.53 8.20 0.77
C LEU A 229 21.95 7.36 -0.37
N LEU A 230 20.67 7.53 -0.70
CA LEU A 230 20.03 6.82 -1.80
C LEU A 230 20.72 7.08 -3.14
N HIS A 231 21.10 8.33 -3.39
CA HIS A 231 21.75 8.72 -4.65
C HIS A 231 23.09 8.01 -4.85
N ARG A 232 23.89 7.87 -3.79
CA ARG A 232 25.16 7.13 -3.83
C ARG A 232 24.95 5.70 -4.32
N PHE A 233 24.02 4.97 -3.69
CA PHE A 233 23.72 3.60 -4.10
C PHE A 233 23.06 3.53 -5.50
N ALA A 234 22.26 4.54 -5.86
CA ALA A 234 21.64 4.63 -7.17
C ALA A 234 22.69 4.75 -8.30
N VAL A 235 23.72 5.56 -8.09
CA VAL A 235 24.86 5.68 -9.03
C VAL A 235 25.62 4.36 -9.14
N GLU A 236 25.97 3.74 -8.02
CA GLU A 236 26.69 2.46 -7.99
C GLU A 236 25.95 1.33 -8.68
N LYS A 237 24.61 1.32 -8.58
CA LYS A 237 23.72 0.29 -9.16
C LYS A 237 23.20 0.62 -10.53
N ASN A 238 23.54 1.77 -11.10
CA ASN A 238 22.91 2.28 -12.32
C ASN A 238 21.37 2.23 -12.24
N ALA A 239 20.85 2.70 -11.13
CA ALA A 239 19.43 2.71 -10.77
C ALA A 239 18.96 4.12 -10.36
N THR A 240 17.70 4.27 -10.03
CA THR A 240 17.16 5.52 -9.46
C THR A 240 17.00 5.40 -7.93
N ASN A 241 16.92 6.53 -7.23
CA ASN A 241 16.66 6.55 -5.78
C ASN A 241 15.39 5.76 -5.43
N ALA A 242 14.31 5.91 -6.22
CA ALA A 242 13.08 5.16 -6.03
C ALA A 242 13.28 3.65 -6.17
N GLN A 243 14.09 3.22 -7.13
CA GLN A 243 14.42 1.81 -7.32
C GLN A 243 15.25 1.25 -6.17
N ILE A 244 16.24 2.01 -5.67
CA ILE A 244 17.03 1.60 -4.48
C ILE A 244 16.13 1.46 -3.25
N SER A 245 15.24 2.44 -3.01
CA SER A 245 14.29 2.40 -1.89
C SER A 245 13.39 1.16 -1.93
N LEU A 246 12.85 0.83 -3.11
CA LEU A 246 12.01 -0.34 -3.30
C LEU A 246 12.82 -1.65 -3.22
N ALA A 247 14.03 -1.70 -3.79
CA ALA A 247 14.92 -2.85 -3.72
C ALA A 247 15.35 -3.17 -2.28
N TRP A 248 15.65 -2.15 -1.48
CA TRP A 248 15.92 -2.29 -0.05
C TRP A 248 14.76 -2.98 0.67
N MET A 249 13.52 -2.55 0.42
CA MET A 249 12.33 -3.11 1.03
C MET A 249 12.11 -4.58 0.63
N LEU A 250 12.28 -4.89 -0.65
CA LEU A 250 12.17 -6.26 -1.20
C LEU A 250 13.27 -7.19 -0.66
N HIS A 251 14.45 -6.65 -0.37
CA HIS A 251 15.55 -7.42 0.20
C HIS A 251 15.35 -7.68 1.70
N LYS A 252 14.79 -6.70 2.41
CA LYS A 252 14.70 -6.74 3.88
C LYS A 252 13.74 -7.82 4.39
N TYR A 253 12.60 -8.02 3.71
CA TYR A 253 11.56 -8.95 4.13
C TYR A 253 11.04 -9.78 2.96
N PRO A 254 11.00 -11.12 3.08
CA PRO A 254 10.61 -12.00 1.98
C PRO A 254 9.11 -11.98 1.66
N ASN A 255 8.28 -11.51 2.61
CA ASN A 255 6.81 -11.47 2.49
C ASN A 255 6.27 -10.07 2.16
N VAL A 256 7.12 -9.16 1.70
CA VAL A 256 6.76 -7.77 1.38
C VAL A 256 6.51 -7.60 -0.12
N VAL A 257 5.38 -6.96 -0.44
CA VAL A 257 4.98 -6.62 -1.82
C VAL A 257 4.57 -5.14 -1.87
N PRO A 258 5.49 -4.20 -2.17
CA PRO A 258 5.19 -2.78 -2.22
C PRO A 258 4.26 -2.41 -3.37
N ILE A 259 3.40 -1.40 -3.15
CA ILE A 259 2.46 -0.88 -4.14
C ILE A 259 2.75 0.59 -4.50
N PRO A 260 3.85 0.88 -5.18
CA PRO A 260 4.18 2.24 -5.59
C PRO A 260 3.22 2.73 -6.68
N GLY A 261 2.37 3.70 -6.34
CA GLY A 261 1.41 4.28 -7.27
C GLY A 261 1.99 5.44 -8.09
N SER A 262 1.57 5.57 -9.36
CA SER A 262 1.87 6.74 -10.18
C SER A 262 0.81 6.95 -11.27
N LYS A 263 0.64 8.22 -11.71
CA LYS A 263 -0.12 8.58 -12.92
C LYS A 263 0.74 8.56 -14.19
N ASN A 264 2.05 8.60 -14.02
CA ASN A 264 3.02 8.67 -15.10
C ASN A 264 3.50 7.27 -15.43
N GLN A 265 3.37 6.87 -16.70
CA GLN A 265 3.75 5.54 -17.17
C GLN A 265 5.25 5.25 -16.99
N GLU A 266 6.11 6.23 -17.26
CA GLU A 266 7.56 6.07 -17.11
C GLU A 266 7.93 5.79 -15.65
N ARG A 267 7.30 6.50 -14.69
CA ARG A 267 7.49 6.24 -13.25
C ARG A 267 6.95 4.87 -12.84
N ILE A 268 5.88 4.38 -13.45
CA ILE A 268 5.39 3.03 -13.18
C ILE A 268 6.43 2.01 -13.63
N LEU A 269 6.98 2.16 -14.84
CA LEU A 269 8.03 1.29 -15.36
C LEU A 269 9.33 1.39 -14.54
N GLU A 270 9.72 2.61 -14.15
CA GLU A 270 10.83 2.86 -13.23
C GLU A 270 10.66 2.08 -11.92
N ASN A 271 9.51 2.23 -11.25
CA ASN A 271 9.23 1.53 -10.00
C ASN A 271 9.23 0.00 -10.16
N LEU A 272 8.67 -0.52 -11.25
CA LEU A 272 8.72 -1.94 -11.57
C LEU A 272 10.15 -2.44 -11.81
N GLY A 273 11.01 -1.58 -12.35
CA GLY A 273 12.42 -1.85 -12.57
C GLY A 273 13.21 -2.11 -11.28
N ALA A 274 12.71 -1.71 -10.10
CA ALA A 274 13.30 -2.01 -8.80
C ALA A 274 13.51 -3.51 -8.57
N TRP A 275 12.68 -4.35 -9.17
CA TRP A 275 12.80 -5.80 -9.14
C TRP A 275 14.14 -6.32 -9.72
N ASN A 276 14.74 -5.58 -10.65
CA ASN A 276 16.00 -5.95 -11.28
C ASN A 276 17.22 -5.40 -10.53
N VAL A 277 17.01 -4.58 -9.50
CA VAL A 277 18.10 -4.02 -8.67
C VAL A 277 18.41 -5.02 -7.57
N THR A 278 19.61 -5.61 -7.65
CA THR A 278 20.08 -6.55 -6.65
C THR A 278 21.04 -5.85 -5.70
N LEU A 279 20.74 -5.92 -4.40
CA LEU A 279 21.66 -5.55 -3.32
C LEU A 279 22.31 -6.83 -2.81
N SER A 280 23.64 -6.87 -2.76
CA SER A 280 24.32 -7.94 -2.02
C SER A 280 24.06 -7.80 -0.52
N GLY A 281 24.34 -8.85 0.25
CA GLY A 281 24.18 -8.77 1.71
C GLY A 281 25.05 -7.68 2.36
N ASP A 282 26.24 -7.41 1.81
CA ASP A 282 27.13 -6.35 2.31
C ASP A 282 26.57 -4.96 1.95
N GLU A 283 26.15 -4.76 0.73
CA GLU A 283 25.53 -3.52 0.28
C GLU A 283 24.26 -3.19 1.05
N PHE A 284 23.43 -4.21 1.29
CA PHE A 284 22.24 -4.05 2.10
C PHE A 284 22.58 -3.63 3.54
N ARG A 285 23.57 -4.29 4.16
CA ARG A 285 24.01 -3.93 5.53
C ARG A 285 24.57 -2.50 5.59
N GLN A 286 25.37 -2.09 4.61
CA GLN A 286 25.89 -0.73 4.53
C GLN A 286 24.78 0.31 4.37
N LEU A 287 23.84 0.06 3.46
CA LEU A 287 22.69 0.94 3.26
C LEU A 287 21.81 1.02 4.51
N GLN A 288 21.55 -0.13 5.15
CA GLN A 288 20.73 -0.20 6.36
C GLN A 288 21.37 0.55 7.53
N SER A 289 22.67 0.29 7.79
CA SER A 289 23.41 0.95 8.87
C SER A 289 23.46 2.47 8.69
N ALA A 290 23.77 2.94 7.47
CA ALA A 290 23.78 4.37 7.18
C ALA A 290 22.37 5.01 7.26
N LEU A 291 21.32 4.27 6.90
CA LEU A 291 19.94 4.73 7.06
C LEU A 291 19.55 4.83 8.54
N ASP A 292 20.01 3.89 9.38
CA ASP A 292 19.73 3.88 10.82
C ASP A 292 20.39 5.05 11.57
N GLU A 293 21.47 5.62 11.02
CA GLU A 293 22.12 6.84 11.51
C GLU A 293 21.39 8.12 11.09
N CYS A 294 20.54 8.06 10.09
CA CYS A 294 19.79 9.22 9.61
C CYS A 294 18.60 9.52 10.54
N LYS A 295 18.52 10.77 11.01
CA LYS A 295 17.30 11.25 11.67
C LYS A 295 16.22 11.53 10.61
N VAL A 296 15.03 10.98 10.80
CA VAL A 296 13.86 11.27 9.95
C VAL A 296 13.10 12.45 10.55
N HIS A 297 12.71 13.41 9.70
CA HIS A 297 11.96 14.60 10.07
C HIS A 297 10.57 14.57 9.41
N GLY A 298 9.51 14.81 10.20
CA GLY A 298 8.13 14.70 9.78
C GLY A 298 7.69 13.23 9.60
N HIS A 299 6.41 13.05 9.38
CA HIS A 299 5.78 11.75 9.15
C HIS A 299 4.84 11.81 7.94
N ARG A 300 4.32 10.65 7.48
CA ARG A 300 3.51 10.57 6.25
C ARG A 300 2.06 11.01 6.45
N GLY A 301 1.46 10.71 7.58
CA GLY A 301 0.06 10.99 7.89
C GLY A 301 -0.13 12.33 8.58
N CYS A 302 -1.37 12.82 8.67
CA CYS A 302 -1.72 13.82 9.67
C CYS A 302 -1.97 13.14 11.02
N VAL A 303 -1.69 13.86 12.09
CA VAL A 303 -1.82 13.35 13.47
C VAL A 303 -3.17 12.68 13.74
N GLU A 304 -4.25 13.29 13.27
CA GLU A 304 -5.62 12.75 13.42
C GLU A 304 -5.82 11.39 12.74
N THR A 305 -5.28 11.22 11.54
CA THR A 305 -5.40 9.95 10.80
C THR A 305 -4.59 8.84 11.44
N GLU A 306 -3.46 9.16 12.04
CA GLU A 306 -2.58 8.18 12.68
C GLU A 306 -3.06 7.80 14.08
N GLN A 307 -3.58 8.74 14.86
CA GLN A 307 -4.20 8.47 16.15
C GLN A 307 -5.34 7.46 16.05
N THR A 308 -6.20 7.62 15.05
CA THR A 308 -7.33 6.69 14.83
C THR A 308 -6.89 5.33 14.30
N SER A 309 -5.78 5.25 13.58
CA SER A 309 -5.34 4.00 12.91
C SER A 309 -4.53 3.08 13.81
N PHE A 310 -3.72 3.63 14.74
CA PHE A 310 -2.81 2.84 15.58
C PHE A 310 -3.14 2.85 17.07
N GLY A 311 -4.15 3.62 17.50
CA GLY A 311 -4.43 3.82 18.92
C GLY A 311 -3.29 4.51 19.68
N LYS A 312 -2.33 5.10 18.97
CA LYS A 312 -1.22 5.85 19.56
C LYS A 312 -1.70 7.24 19.95
N GLN A 313 -1.54 7.61 21.21
CA GLN A 313 -1.58 9.03 21.62
C GLN A 313 -0.27 9.69 21.18
N TRP A 314 -0.32 10.46 20.12
CA TRP A 314 0.79 11.33 19.73
C TRP A 314 0.84 12.52 20.68
N SER A 315 1.97 12.73 21.33
CA SER A 315 2.22 13.98 22.04
C SER A 315 2.61 15.07 21.02
N GLU A 316 2.26 16.32 21.30
CA GLU A 316 2.67 17.48 20.47
C GLU A 316 4.21 17.58 20.29
N GLU A 317 4.99 16.90 21.12
CA GLU A 317 6.45 16.83 21.05
C GLU A 317 6.95 15.95 19.89
N THR A 318 6.18 14.99 19.40
CA THR A 318 6.55 14.14 18.24
C THR A 318 6.11 14.73 16.91
N ALA A 319 5.32 15.80 16.93
CA ALA A 319 4.84 16.50 15.73
C ALA A 319 5.80 17.58 15.22
N LYS A 320 6.91 17.86 15.93
CA LYS A 320 8.00 18.74 15.53
C LYS A 320 9.18 17.90 15.06
#